data_f3560f1146a7dc4d644453c177e68cd4
#
_entry.id   f3560f1146a7dc4d644453c177e68cd4
#
_cell.length_a   1.000
_cell.length_b   1.000
_cell.length_c   1.000
_cell.angle_alpha   90.00
_cell.angle_beta   90.00
_cell.angle_gamma   90.00
#
_symmetry.space_group_name_H-M   'P 1'
#
loop_
_entity.id
_entity.type
_entity.pdbx_description
1 polymer ?
#
loop_
_entity_poly.entity_id
_entity_poly.type
_entity_poly.pdbx_seq_one_letter_code
_entity_poly.pdbx_strand_id
1 'polypeptide(L)'
;MKNLSLTVTEVMREAALDIVEIMILEEQEFRIVIWNNDNWNEPLPERIMEAFPAQLVLDIKEQSLLDSYIDEQTGEIVLCTAFDGMDYAKVLELGEIIAVLSLDGQPLILNDFPQDKTLDEIHDINDQYMFPKSVQEMVEMISADGIEESAAEHSINMFLRNNPELSEKIKG
;
A
#
# COMPACT_ATOMS: atom_id res chain seq x y z
N MET A 1 -28.23 -8.65 -9.85
CA MET A 1 -27.34 -9.35 -8.92
C MET A 1 -26.03 -8.61 -8.86
N LYS A 2 -25.60 -8.15 -7.67
CA LYS A 2 -24.29 -7.52 -7.53
C LYS A 2 -23.19 -8.52 -7.90
N ASN A 3 -22.22 -8.08 -8.67
CA ASN A 3 -21.04 -8.90 -8.93
C ASN A 3 -20.29 -9.09 -7.60
N LEU A 4 -20.18 -10.33 -7.13
CA LEU A 4 -19.53 -10.65 -5.85
C LEU A 4 -18.11 -10.10 -5.76
N SER A 5 -17.40 -10.09 -6.86
CA SER A 5 -16.02 -9.57 -6.92
C SER A 5 -15.95 -8.06 -6.67
N LEU A 6 -16.88 -7.28 -7.23
CA LEU A 6 -16.97 -5.86 -6.95
C LEU A 6 -17.30 -5.59 -5.49
N THR A 7 -18.19 -6.40 -4.89
CA THR A 7 -18.54 -6.27 -3.47
C THR A 7 -17.34 -6.52 -2.56
N VAL A 8 -16.54 -7.55 -2.84
CA VAL A 8 -15.31 -7.82 -2.06
C VAL A 8 -14.31 -6.67 -2.22
N THR A 9 -14.13 -6.15 -3.41
CA THR A 9 -13.23 -5.01 -3.67
C THR A 9 -13.69 -3.77 -2.89
N GLU A 10 -14.98 -3.46 -2.87
CA GLU A 10 -15.54 -2.36 -2.09
C GLU A 10 -15.27 -2.54 -0.59
N VAL A 11 -15.52 -3.73 -0.05
CA VAL A 11 -15.27 -4.05 1.36
C VAL A 11 -13.79 -3.88 1.70
N MET A 12 -12.88 -4.33 0.85
CA MET A 12 -11.44 -4.21 1.08
C MET A 12 -10.97 -2.75 1.04
N ARG A 13 -11.56 -1.93 0.17
CA ARG A 13 -11.27 -0.49 0.10
C ARG A 13 -11.73 0.25 1.36
N GLU A 14 -12.93 -0.05 1.82
CA GLU A 14 -13.47 0.51 3.07
C GLU A 14 -12.65 0.04 4.28
N ALA A 15 -12.29 -1.25 4.34
CA ALA A 15 -11.46 -1.80 5.40
C ALA A 15 -10.09 -1.13 5.49
N ALA A 16 -9.48 -0.77 4.36
CA ALA A 16 -8.21 -0.05 4.36
C ALA A 16 -8.33 1.34 5.01
N LEU A 17 -9.40 2.08 4.70
CA LEU A 17 -9.67 3.36 5.37
C LEU A 17 -9.92 3.18 6.87
N ASP A 18 -10.69 2.18 7.26
CA ASP A 18 -10.98 1.89 8.67
C ASP A 18 -9.70 1.56 9.44
N ILE A 19 -8.80 0.81 8.85
CA ILE A 19 -7.50 0.47 9.47
C ILE A 19 -6.66 1.74 9.69
N VAL A 20 -6.56 2.62 8.69
CA VAL A 20 -5.83 3.88 8.82
C VAL A 20 -6.46 4.77 9.91
N GLU A 21 -7.78 4.86 9.95
CA GLU A 21 -8.50 5.59 11.00
C GLU A 21 -8.13 5.06 12.39
N ILE A 22 -8.17 3.76 12.59
CA ILE A 22 -7.79 3.13 13.86
C ILE A 22 -6.34 3.46 14.22
N MET A 23 -5.41 3.34 13.26
CA MET A 23 -4.00 3.62 13.52
C MET A 23 -3.78 5.07 13.96
N ILE A 24 -4.47 6.02 13.34
CA ILE A 24 -4.38 7.44 13.70
C ILE A 24 -5.00 7.69 15.08
N LEU A 25 -6.20 7.17 15.34
CA LEU A 25 -6.91 7.36 16.61
C LEU A 25 -6.17 6.72 17.80
N GLU A 26 -5.54 5.57 17.59
CA GLU A 26 -4.75 4.87 18.61
C GLU A 26 -3.29 5.33 18.65
N GLU A 27 -2.93 6.36 17.89
CA GLU A 27 -1.56 6.90 17.78
C GLU A 27 -0.51 5.82 17.48
N GLN A 28 -0.86 4.88 16.59
CA GLN A 28 0.05 3.81 16.16
C GLN A 28 0.75 4.18 14.86
N GLU A 29 2.06 4.11 14.86
CA GLU A 29 2.87 4.36 13.68
C GLU A 29 2.65 3.30 12.62
N PHE A 30 2.62 3.69 11.35
CA PHE A 30 2.38 2.77 10.24
C PHE A 30 3.03 3.26 8.94
N ARG A 31 3.15 2.34 8.01
CA ARG A 31 3.54 2.62 6.63
C ARG A 31 2.31 2.48 5.75
N ILE A 32 2.11 3.41 4.84
CA ILE A 32 1.01 3.37 3.88
C ILE A 32 1.57 3.45 2.46
N VAL A 33 1.01 2.63 1.59
CA VAL A 33 1.26 2.70 0.14
C VAL A 33 -0.02 3.18 -0.51
N ILE A 34 0.06 4.28 -1.23
CA ILE A 34 -1.08 4.90 -1.90
C ILE A 34 -0.80 5.13 -3.38
N TRP A 35 -1.88 5.20 -4.18
CA TRP A 35 -1.77 5.69 -5.55
C TRP A 35 -1.40 7.16 -5.53
N ASN A 36 -0.45 7.54 -6.38
CA ASN A 36 -0.05 8.94 -6.50
C ASN A 36 -1.05 9.65 -7.40
N ASN A 37 -1.88 10.50 -6.79
CA ASN A 37 -2.85 11.34 -7.47
C ASN A 37 -2.68 12.82 -7.07
N ASP A 38 -3.37 13.71 -7.75
CA ASP A 38 -3.18 15.16 -7.62
C ASP A 38 -4.01 15.81 -6.50
N ASN A 39 -4.49 15.02 -5.53
CA ASN A 39 -5.35 15.54 -4.46
C ASN A 39 -4.62 16.00 -3.19
N TRP A 40 -3.35 16.34 -3.30
CA TRP A 40 -2.59 16.99 -2.24
C TRP A 40 -2.99 18.47 -2.13
N ASN A 41 -2.87 19.04 -0.93
CA ASN A 41 -3.14 20.47 -0.68
C ASN A 41 -2.23 21.39 -1.49
N GLU A 42 -1.03 20.94 -1.80
CA GLU A 42 -0.05 21.62 -2.67
C GLU A 42 0.61 20.59 -3.59
N PRO A 43 1.09 20.99 -4.78
CA PRO A 43 1.82 20.06 -5.66
C PRO A 43 3.05 19.48 -4.96
N LEU A 44 3.22 18.16 -5.05
CA LEU A 44 4.40 17.49 -4.50
C LEU A 44 5.68 17.94 -5.22
N PRO A 45 6.84 17.87 -4.54
CA PRO A 45 8.12 18.17 -5.18
C PRO A 45 8.33 17.33 -6.45
N GLU A 46 8.86 17.96 -7.50
CA GLU A 46 9.07 17.31 -8.80
C GLU A 46 9.89 16.02 -8.66
N ARG A 47 10.95 16.03 -7.83
CA ARG A 47 11.75 14.83 -7.59
C ARG A 47 10.96 13.65 -6.99
N ILE A 48 9.94 13.94 -6.20
CA ILE A 48 9.05 12.92 -5.63
C ILE A 48 8.13 12.36 -6.72
N MET A 49 7.57 13.23 -7.54
CA MET A 49 6.72 12.84 -8.67
C MET A 49 7.49 12.01 -9.71
N GLU A 50 8.74 12.34 -9.96
CA GLU A 50 9.61 11.60 -10.87
C GLU A 50 10.02 10.24 -10.31
N ALA A 51 10.35 10.18 -9.02
CA ALA A 51 10.76 8.94 -8.35
C ALA A 51 9.58 7.98 -8.13
N PHE A 52 8.38 8.51 -7.89
CA PHE A 52 7.20 7.74 -7.55
C PHE A 52 6.00 8.15 -8.43
N PRO A 53 6.05 7.88 -9.74
CA PRO A 53 5.01 8.38 -10.66
C PRO A 53 3.65 7.70 -10.48
N ALA A 54 3.60 6.49 -9.96
CA ALA A 54 2.35 5.72 -9.79
C ALA A 54 1.96 5.52 -8.33
N GLN A 55 2.92 5.22 -7.49
CA GLN A 55 2.69 4.84 -6.08
C GLN A 55 3.62 5.61 -5.16
N LEU A 56 3.10 5.99 -4.00
CA LEU A 56 3.88 6.60 -2.93
C LEU A 56 3.91 5.68 -1.72
N VAL A 57 5.07 5.56 -1.09
CA VAL A 57 5.27 4.88 0.18
C VAL A 57 5.56 5.92 1.24
N LEU A 58 4.75 6.01 2.27
CA LEU A 58 4.85 7.00 3.34
C LEU A 58 4.94 6.32 4.70
N ASP A 59 5.91 6.73 5.50
CA ASP A 59 5.97 6.36 6.92
C ASP A 59 5.27 7.43 7.74
N ILE A 60 4.14 7.07 8.33
CA ILE A 60 3.35 7.96 9.19
C ILE A 60 3.77 7.70 10.62
N LYS A 61 4.67 8.53 11.10
CA LYS A 61 5.31 8.41 12.41
C LYS A 61 5.64 9.79 12.98
N GLU A 62 5.91 9.84 14.27
CA GLU A 62 6.31 11.07 14.95
C GLU A 62 5.32 12.21 14.66
N GLN A 63 5.83 13.34 14.15
CA GLN A 63 5.01 14.52 13.89
C GLN A 63 3.95 14.28 12.81
N SER A 64 4.26 13.52 11.76
CA SER A 64 3.30 13.19 10.70
C SER A 64 2.07 12.46 11.26
N LEU A 65 2.29 11.55 12.22
CA LEU A 65 1.19 10.85 12.89
C LEU A 65 0.35 11.80 13.74
N LEU A 66 0.99 12.67 14.51
CA LEU A 66 0.28 13.64 15.36
C LEU A 66 -0.49 14.68 14.56
N ASP A 67 0.00 15.05 13.40
CA ASP A 67 -0.64 16.03 12.51
C ASP A 67 -1.76 15.43 11.67
N SER A 68 -1.77 14.11 11.47
CA SER A 68 -2.84 13.41 10.77
C SER A 68 -4.08 13.30 11.67
N TYR A 69 -5.25 13.46 11.10
CA TYR A 69 -6.49 13.49 11.89
C TYR A 69 -7.70 13.01 11.10
N ILE A 70 -8.77 12.75 11.81
CA ILE A 70 -10.09 12.46 11.26
C ILE A 70 -10.93 13.73 11.40
N ASP A 71 -11.47 14.23 10.29
CA ASP A 71 -12.36 15.38 10.30
C ASP A 71 -13.69 14.98 10.96
N GLU A 72 -14.01 15.59 12.09
CA GLU A 72 -15.21 15.25 12.87
C GLU A 72 -16.52 15.58 12.13
N GLN A 73 -16.48 16.51 11.19
CA GLN A 73 -17.68 16.93 10.46
C GLN A 73 -17.96 16.03 9.24
N THR A 74 -16.93 15.60 8.55
CA THR A 74 -17.05 14.83 7.30
C THR A 74 -16.73 13.35 7.48
N GLY A 75 -15.99 12.98 8.54
CA GLY A 75 -15.47 11.63 8.75
C GLY A 75 -14.27 11.30 7.84
N GLU A 76 -13.79 12.27 7.08
CA GLU A 76 -12.66 12.09 6.18
C GLU A 76 -11.34 11.98 6.96
N ILE A 77 -10.43 11.16 6.45
CA ILE A 77 -9.09 11.01 6.99
C ILE A 77 -8.17 12.01 6.30
N VAL A 78 -7.57 12.90 7.07
CA VAL A 78 -6.55 13.83 6.57
C VAL A 78 -5.17 13.30 6.96
N LEU A 79 -4.42 12.90 5.96
CA LEU A 79 -3.06 12.36 6.11
C LEU A 79 -2.05 13.48 5.92
N CYS A 80 -1.16 13.64 6.89
CA CYS A 80 -0.10 14.64 6.86
C CYS A 80 1.25 13.97 6.74
N THR A 81 2.13 14.57 5.96
CA THR A 81 3.52 14.13 5.76
C THR A 81 4.40 15.32 5.44
N ALA A 82 5.70 15.12 5.41
CA ALA A 82 6.66 16.17 5.07
C ALA A 82 7.66 15.67 4.02
N PHE A 83 7.95 16.54 3.06
CA PHE A 83 9.01 16.35 2.08
C PHE A 83 9.89 17.60 2.05
N ASP A 84 11.20 17.42 2.14
CA ASP A 84 12.16 18.53 2.07
C ASP A 84 11.91 19.66 3.12
N GLY A 85 11.37 19.27 4.28
CA GLY A 85 11.06 20.22 5.35
C GLY A 85 9.77 21.00 5.17
N MET A 86 8.97 20.69 4.13
CA MET A 86 7.65 21.27 3.89
C MET A 86 6.55 20.26 4.19
N ASP A 87 5.48 20.74 4.81
CA ASP A 87 4.34 19.91 5.17
C ASP A 87 3.34 19.82 4.01
N TYR A 88 2.84 18.61 3.81
CA TYR A 88 1.81 18.28 2.81
C TYR A 88 0.68 17.53 3.49
N ALA A 89 -0.53 17.80 3.04
CA ALA A 89 -1.73 17.13 3.55
C ALA A 89 -2.62 16.70 2.39
N LYS A 90 -3.31 15.59 2.58
CA LYS A 90 -4.32 15.10 1.64
C LYS A 90 -5.45 14.41 2.36
N VAL A 91 -6.61 14.44 1.76
CA VAL A 91 -7.75 13.62 2.15
C VAL A 91 -7.62 12.26 1.47
N LEU A 92 -7.64 11.19 2.26
CA LEU A 92 -7.61 9.84 1.71
C LEU A 92 -8.96 9.49 1.08
N GLU A 93 -8.94 9.08 -0.17
CA GLU A 93 -10.11 8.67 -0.92
C GLU A 93 -10.29 7.15 -0.92
N LEU A 94 -11.54 6.72 -1.08
CA LEU A 94 -11.85 5.30 -1.22
C LEU A 94 -11.14 4.73 -2.46
N GLY A 95 -10.41 3.63 -2.27
CA GLY A 95 -9.67 2.97 -3.33
C GLY A 95 -8.26 3.51 -3.59
N GLU A 96 -7.84 4.53 -2.85
CA GLU A 96 -6.50 5.11 -2.97
C GLU A 96 -5.42 4.29 -2.28
N ILE A 97 -5.78 3.57 -1.22
CA ILE A 97 -4.84 2.81 -0.40
C ILE A 97 -4.55 1.44 -1.05
N ILE A 98 -3.29 1.21 -1.37
CA ILE A 98 -2.80 -0.06 -1.91
C ILE A 98 -2.46 -1.01 -0.77
N ALA A 99 -1.78 -0.51 0.27
CA ALA A 99 -1.37 -1.31 1.41
C ALA A 99 -1.23 -0.47 2.66
N VAL A 100 -1.49 -1.07 3.81
CA VAL A 100 -1.11 -0.55 5.13
C VAL A 100 -0.25 -1.60 5.81
N LEU A 101 0.91 -1.19 6.29
CA LEU A 101 1.88 -2.06 6.94
C LEU A 101 2.32 -1.44 8.26
N SER A 102 2.81 -2.28 9.18
CA SER A 102 3.58 -1.78 10.30
C SER A 102 4.93 -1.22 9.82
N LEU A 103 5.62 -0.44 10.63
CA LEU A 103 6.94 0.13 10.23
C LEU A 103 7.99 -0.95 9.98
N ASP A 104 7.86 -2.12 10.59
CA ASP A 104 8.74 -3.28 10.35
C ASP A 104 8.34 -4.11 9.11
N GLY A 105 7.35 -3.63 8.34
CA GLY A 105 6.96 -4.22 7.06
C GLY A 105 5.92 -5.33 7.13
N GLN A 106 5.27 -5.54 8.27
CA GLN A 106 4.19 -6.53 8.39
C GLN A 106 2.91 -5.99 7.77
N PRO A 107 2.32 -6.67 6.77
CA PRO A 107 1.10 -6.19 6.15
C PRO A 107 -0.10 -6.30 7.10
N LEU A 108 -0.84 -5.21 7.24
CA LEU A 108 -2.13 -5.16 7.91
C LEU A 108 -3.26 -5.36 6.91
N ILE A 109 -3.13 -4.79 5.72
CA ILE A 109 -4.03 -5.00 4.58
C ILE A 109 -3.29 -4.75 3.28
N LEU A 110 -3.62 -5.54 2.25
CA LEU A 110 -3.12 -5.39 0.89
C LEU A 110 -4.30 -5.23 -0.06
N ASN A 111 -4.35 -4.11 -0.76
CA ASN A 111 -5.37 -3.74 -1.74
C ASN A 111 -4.73 -3.42 -3.10
N ASP A 112 -4.04 -4.39 -3.65
CA ASP A 112 -3.27 -4.22 -4.88
C ASP A 112 -4.16 -4.29 -6.14
N PHE A 113 -5.29 -3.57 -6.09
CA PHE A 113 -6.26 -3.56 -7.18
C PHE A 113 -6.34 -2.17 -7.80
N PRO A 114 -6.11 -2.03 -9.10
CA PRO A 114 -6.42 -0.79 -9.81
C PRO A 114 -7.88 -0.39 -9.58
N GLN A 115 -8.11 0.90 -9.35
CA GLN A 115 -9.43 1.41 -8.95
C GLN A 115 -10.55 1.13 -9.96
N ASP A 116 -10.21 1.01 -11.23
CA ASP A 116 -11.13 0.89 -12.36
C ASP A 116 -11.17 -0.51 -12.98
N LYS A 117 -10.51 -1.49 -12.35
CA LYS A 117 -10.41 -2.84 -12.90
C LYS A 117 -11.42 -3.81 -12.29
N THR A 118 -11.96 -4.69 -13.13
CA THR A 118 -12.74 -5.85 -12.67
C THR A 118 -11.81 -6.90 -12.06
N LEU A 119 -12.37 -7.84 -11.33
CA LEU A 119 -11.59 -8.91 -10.69
C LEU A 119 -10.91 -9.81 -11.72
N ASP A 120 -11.54 -10.05 -12.86
CA ASP A 120 -10.93 -10.82 -13.94
C ASP A 120 -9.74 -10.07 -14.55
N GLU A 121 -9.86 -8.77 -14.77
CA GLU A 121 -8.75 -7.91 -15.23
C GLU A 121 -7.62 -7.86 -14.20
N ILE A 122 -7.96 -7.84 -12.92
CA ILE A 122 -6.97 -7.87 -11.83
C ILE A 122 -6.24 -9.21 -11.79
N HIS A 123 -6.93 -10.31 -11.98
CA HIS A 123 -6.30 -11.64 -12.09
C HIS A 123 -5.34 -11.71 -13.26
N ASP A 124 -5.72 -11.19 -14.41
CA ASP A 124 -4.86 -11.15 -15.59
C ASP A 124 -3.61 -10.29 -15.35
N ILE A 125 -3.76 -9.15 -14.69
CA ILE A 125 -2.63 -8.28 -14.31
C ILE A 125 -1.72 -8.98 -13.32
N ASN A 126 -2.29 -9.61 -12.29
CA ASN A 126 -1.52 -10.35 -11.28
C ASN A 126 -0.75 -11.50 -11.90
N ASP A 127 -1.36 -12.25 -12.81
CA ASP A 127 -0.69 -13.36 -13.52
C ASP A 127 0.46 -12.88 -14.40
N GLN A 128 0.39 -11.65 -14.92
CA GLN A 128 1.43 -11.08 -15.80
C GLN A 128 2.53 -10.33 -15.05
N TYR A 129 2.22 -9.62 -13.97
CA TYR A 129 3.12 -8.62 -13.38
C TYR A 129 3.41 -8.80 -11.89
N MET A 130 2.55 -9.46 -11.14
CA MET A 130 2.63 -9.49 -9.68
C MET A 130 3.21 -10.77 -9.10
N PHE A 131 3.22 -11.86 -9.88
CA PHE A 131 3.83 -13.10 -9.45
C PHE A 131 5.17 -13.27 -10.14
N PRO A 132 6.29 -13.05 -9.42
CA PRO A 132 7.58 -13.36 -9.94
C PRO A 132 7.66 -14.84 -10.27
N LYS A 133 8.30 -15.17 -11.40
CA LYS A 133 8.38 -16.54 -11.91
C LYS A 133 9.30 -17.44 -11.10
N SER A 134 10.14 -16.85 -10.24
CA SER A 134 11.09 -17.57 -9.40
C SER A 134 11.37 -16.82 -8.10
N VAL A 135 11.87 -17.53 -7.09
CA VAL A 135 12.33 -16.93 -5.84
C VAL A 135 13.46 -15.93 -6.10
N GLN A 136 14.33 -16.21 -7.07
CA GLN A 136 15.42 -15.31 -7.47
C GLN A 136 14.89 -13.95 -7.96
N GLU A 137 13.85 -13.95 -8.78
CA GLU A 137 13.20 -12.73 -9.27
C GLU A 137 12.57 -11.95 -8.12
N MET A 138 11.95 -12.62 -7.16
CA MET A 138 11.40 -11.99 -5.94
C MET A 138 12.50 -11.32 -5.13
N VAL A 139 13.62 -11.99 -4.93
CA VAL A 139 14.78 -11.44 -4.19
C VAL A 139 15.33 -10.21 -4.90
N GLU A 140 15.46 -10.23 -6.20
CA GLU A 140 15.93 -9.10 -7.00
C GLU A 140 14.98 -7.90 -6.89
N MET A 141 13.67 -8.11 -6.94
CA MET A 141 12.67 -7.05 -6.81
C MET A 141 12.73 -6.39 -5.43
N ILE A 142 12.86 -7.17 -4.36
CA ILE A 142 12.92 -6.65 -2.98
C ILE A 142 14.29 -6.01 -2.70
N SER A 143 15.37 -6.59 -3.19
CA SER A 143 16.73 -6.06 -3.01
C SER A 143 16.93 -4.71 -3.69
N ALA A 144 16.19 -4.42 -4.76
CA ALA A 144 16.20 -3.11 -5.42
C ALA A 144 15.72 -1.98 -4.49
N ASP A 145 14.93 -2.29 -3.46
CA ASP A 145 14.46 -1.33 -2.45
C ASP A 145 15.43 -1.12 -1.29
N GLY A 146 16.65 -1.66 -1.38
CA GLY A 146 17.70 -1.45 -0.37
C GLY A 146 17.68 -2.43 0.80
N ILE A 147 16.91 -3.52 0.71
CA ILE A 147 16.90 -4.60 1.69
C ILE A 147 18.03 -5.58 1.38
N GLU A 148 18.74 -6.07 2.41
CA GLU A 148 19.78 -7.09 2.21
C GLU A 148 19.19 -8.35 1.56
N GLU A 149 19.89 -8.91 0.58
CA GLU A 149 19.45 -10.07 -0.19
C GLU A 149 19.10 -11.27 0.70
N SER A 150 19.88 -11.53 1.74
CA SER A 150 19.62 -12.61 2.70
C SER A 150 18.33 -12.40 3.51
N ALA A 151 18.03 -11.16 3.90
CA ALA A 151 16.81 -10.82 4.62
C ALA A 151 15.58 -10.92 3.72
N ALA A 152 15.71 -10.48 2.45
CA ALA A 152 14.65 -10.59 1.45
C ALA A 152 14.34 -12.06 1.15
N GLU A 153 15.36 -12.90 0.97
CA GLU A 153 15.20 -14.33 0.74
C GLU A 153 14.50 -15.03 1.92
N HIS A 154 14.89 -14.71 3.15
CA HIS A 154 14.24 -15.24 4.35
C HIS A 154 12.76 -14.88 4.42
N SER A 155 12.43 -13.62 4.17
CA SER A 155 11.04 -13.11 4.18
C SER A 155 10.19 -13.81 3.10
N ILE A 156 10.72 -13.98 1.91
CA ILE A 156 10.05 -14.67 0.81
C ILE A 156 9.81 -16.13 1.16
N ASN A 157 10.80 -16.83 1.71
CA ASN A 157 10.67 -18.23 2.10
C ASN A 157 9.62 -18.41 3.20
N MET A 158 9.56 -17.50 4.18
CA MET A 158 8.50 -17.48 5.20
C MET A 158 7.13 -17.29 4.58
N PHE A 159 7.00 -16.35 3.66
CA PHE A 159 5.75 -16.08 2.95
C PHE A 159 5.28 -17.27 2.13
N LEU A 160 6.17 -17.90 1.36
CA LEU A 160 5.85 -19.09 0.56
C LEU A 160 5.48 -20.28 1.43
N ARG A 161 6.11 -20.44 2.59
CA ARG A 161 5.77 -21.50 3.56
C ARG A 161 4.35 -21.35 4.09
N ASN A 162 3.90 -20.12 4.30
CA ASN A 162 2.55 -19.80 4.78
C ASN A 162 1.50 -19.79 3.65
N ASN A 163 1.95 -19.82 2.39
CA ASN A 163 1.09 -19.78 1.20
C ASN A 163 1.52 -20.86 0.18
N PRO A 164 1.30 -22.14 0.48
CA PRO A 164 1.81 -23.24 -0.36
C PRO A 164 1.25 -23.24 -1.79
N GLU A 165 0.07 -22.68 -2.02
CA GLU A 165 -0.51 -22.55 -3.35
C GLU A 165 0.33 -21.64 -4.26
N LEU A 166 0.87 -20.56 -3.71
CA LEU A 166 1.77 -19.65 -4.42
C LEU A 166 3.12 -20.29 -4.71
N SER A 167 3.61 -21.11 -3.78
CA SER A 167 4.86 -21.87 -3.96
C SER A 167 4.79 -22.80 -5.16
N GLU A 168 3.67 -23.48 -5.41
CA GLU A 168 3.46 -24.32 -6.58
C GLU A 168 3.44 -23.52 -7.88
N LYS A 169 2.79 -22.36 -7.90
CA LYS A 169 2.74 -21.46 -9.07
C LYS A 169 4.13 -20.93 -9.46
N ILE A 170 4.99 -20.68 -8.49
CA ILE A 170 6.33 -20.11 -8.72
C ILE A 170 7.33 -21.20 -9.15
N LYS A 171 7.15 -22.43 -8.70
CA LYS A 171 8.00 -23.57 -9.05
C LYS A 171 7.70 -24.19 -10.42
N GLY A 172 6.60 -23.84 -11.03
CA GLY A 172 6.19 -24.32 -12.35
C GLY A 172 6.98 -23.71 -13.51
#